data_fbfe8c62f0a4186731705de68af582c8
#
_entry.id   fbfe8c62f0a4186731705de68af582c8
#
_cell.length_a   1.000
_cell.length_b   1.000
_cell.length_c   1.000
_cell.angle_alpha   90.00
_cell.angle_beta   90.00
_cell.angle_gamma   90.00
#
_symmetry.space_group_name_H-M   'P 1'
#
loop_
_entity.id
_entity.type
_entity.pdbx_description
1 polymer ?
#
loop_
_entity_poly.entity_id
_entity_poly.type
_entity_poly.pdbx_seq_one_letter_code
_entity_poly.pdbx_strand_id
1 'polypeptide(L)'
;EYWSKAIWLFHDSPTLTEAFLQKYYDSMILQAEHIMECHSAYRYMSNWGVIENHGLFEIGVCLPQSEKTKQFIAFAVKNLEVQVRMQIMPDGVHWEQSPMYHNEVLHCLLDVILLAKRNDIALPDVILRQTEKMAMADVAWLKPDHHIVMMGDSDDVDVRDRISVAAYLFLNPVLRFGGFDRLDYESIWDLGMKAGEEYAGMARRKPDFTSLF
;
A
#
# COMPACT_ATOMS: atom_id res chain seq x y z
N GLU A 1 5.17 1.88 -9.50
CA GLU A 1 4.83 2.86 -8.46
C GLU A 1 5.40 4.24 -8.79
N TYR A 2 6.68 4.52 -8.52
CA TYR A 2 7.27 5.87 -8.66
C TYR A 2 7.06 6.49 -10.05
N TRP A 3 7.10 5.72 -11.10
CA TRP A 3 6.89 6.21 -12.47
C TRP A 3 5.45 6.67 -12.70
N SER A 4 4.46 5.93 -12.19
CA SER A 4 3.04 6.29 -12.33
C SER A 4 2.73 7.58 -11.59
N LYS A 5 3.18 7.70 -10.35
CA LYS A 5 3.02 8.90 -9.52
C LYS A 5 3.79 10.10 -10.09
N ALA A 6 5.03 9.89 -10.56
CA ALA A 6 5.84 10.96 -11.13
C ALA A 6 5.18 11.62 -12.35
N ILE A 7 4.66 10.81 -13.29
CA ILE A 7 4.02 11.41 -14.47
C ILE A 7 2.72 12.11 -14.12
N TRP A 8 1.95 11.59 -13.15
CA TRP A 8 0.76 12.26 -12.66
C TRP A 8 1.07 13.63 -12.07
N LEU A 9 2.19 13.75 -11.32
CA LEU A 9 2.62 15.01 -10.73
C LEU A 9 3.16 16.02 -11.75
N PHE A 10 3.79 15.55 -12.83
CA PHE A 10 4.52 16.40 -13.76
C PHE A 10 3.87 16.53 -15.15
N HIS A 11 2.71 15.90 -15.39
CA HIS A 11 2.09 15.87 -16.73
C HIS A 11 1.81 17.26 -17.32
N ASP A 12 1.56 18.26 -16.48
CA ASP A 12 1.34 19.66 -16.88
C ASP A 12 2.63 20.45 -17.07
N SER A 13 3.80 19.83 -16.88
CA SER A 13 5.07 20.52 -17.04
C SER A 13 5.29 20.91 -18.51
N PRO A 14 5.62 22.18 -18.79
CA PRO A 14 5.87 22.65 -20.15
C PRO A 14 7.12 22.01 -20.81
N THR A 15 7.93 21.29 -20.04
CA THR A 15 9.09 20.55 -20.53
C THR A 15 8.75 19.15 -21.02
N LEU A 16 7.57 18.61 -20.65
CA LEU A 16 7.09 17.33 -21.13
C LEU A 16 6.25 17.53 -22.39
N THR A 17 6.80 17.12 -23.53
CA THR A 17 6.09 17.21 -24.81
C THR A 17 4.97 16.19 -24.90
N GLU A 18 3.93 16.50 -25.67
CA GLU A 18 2.81 15.57 -25.94
C GLU A 18 3.34 14.24 -26.52
N ALA A 19 4.31 14.28 -27.41
CA ALA A 19 4.93 13.08 -27.97
C ALA A 19 5.65 12.23 -26.91
N PHE A 20 6.27 12.84 -25.90
CA PHE A 20 6.86 12.13 -24.79
C PHE A 20 5.78 11.48 -23.91
N LEU A 21 4.74 12.23 -23.56
CA LEU A 21 3.63 11.72 -22.73
C LEU A 21 2.93 10.54 -23.43
N GLN A 22 2.67 10.64 -24.72
CA GLN A 22 2.08 9.53 -25.48
C GLN A 22 2.95 8.27 -25.43
N LYS A 23 4.26 8.41 -25.71
CA LYS A 23 5.20 7.29 -25.62
C LYS A 23 5.26 6.68 -24.23
N TYR A 24 5.17 7.52 -23.20
CA TYR A 24 5.14 7.07 -21.82
C TYR A 24 3.86 6.26 -21.53
N TYR A 25 2.68 6.77 -21.90
CA TYR A 25 1.41 6.08 -21.73
C TYR A 25 1.37 4.74 -22.48
N ASP A 26 1.84 4.71 -23.69
CA ASP A 26 1.93 3.47 -24.50
C ASP A 26 2.82 2.44 -23.79
N SER A 27 3.95 2.86 -23.23
CA SER A 27 4.85 1.99 -22.49
C SER A 27 4.20 1.44 -21.21
N MET A 28 3.48 2.28 -20.45
CA MET A 28 2.79 1.84 -19.24
C MET A 28 1.65 0.86 -19.54
N ILE A 29 0.93 1.08 -20.63
CA ILE A 29 -0.11 0.15 -21.09
C ILE A 29 0.48 -1.21 -21.44
N LEU A 30 1.60 -1.24 -22.19
CA LEU A 30 2.30 -2.50 -22.51
C LEU A 30 2.76 -3.25 -21.26
N GLN A 31 3.28 -2.54 -20.25
CA GLN A 31 3.68 -3.14 -18.98
C GLN A 31 2.46 -3.73 -18.24
N ALA A 32 1.35 -3.00 -18.20
CA ALA A 32 0.11 -3.46 -17.57
C ALA A 32 -0.45 -4.72 -18.26
N GLU A 33 -0.48 -4.74 -19.59
CA GLU A 33 -0.89 -5.90 -20.38
C GLU A 33 0.02 -7.11 -20.10
N HIS A 34 1.32 -6.89 -20.05
CA HIS A 34 2.29 -7.94 -19.73
C HIS A 34 2.06 -8.53 -18.32
N ILE A 35 1.82 -7.69 -17.31
CA ILE A 35 1.49 -8.15 -15.96
C ILE A 35 0.25 -9.04 -15.99
N MET A 36 -0.80 -8.64 -16.70
CA MET A 36 -2.03 -9.43 -16.80
C MET A 36 -1.83 -10.77 -17.51
N GLU A 37 -1.07 -10.78 -18.61
CA GLU A 37 -0.78 -11.99 -19.39
C GLU A 37 0.11 -12.99 -18.64
N CYS A 38 1.08 -12.47 -17.86
CA CYS A 38 2.05 -13.29 -17.13
C CYS A 38 1.58 -13.68 -15.73
N HIS A 39 0.40 -13.23 -15.29
CA HIS A 39 -0.12 -13.55 -13.96
C HIS A 39 -0.39 -15.07 -13.85
N SER A 40 0.29 -15.73 -12.94
CA SER A 40 0.25 -17.18 -12.74
C SER A 40 -0.23 -17.55 -11.34
N ALA A 41 -0.54 -18.83 -11.12
CA ALA A 41 -0.92 -19.33 -9.82
C ALA A 41 0.11 -19.05 -8.71
N TYR A 42 1.41 -19.02 -9.05
CA TYR A 42 2.48 -18.65 -8.13
C TYR A 42 2.32 -17.22 -7.60
N ARG A 43 1.83 -16.29 -8.42
CA ARG A 43 1.63 -14.89 -8.04
C ARG A 43 0.58 -14.71 -6.94
N TYR A 44 -0.37 -15.63 -6.80
CA TYR A 44 -1.32 -15.59 -5.68
C TYR A 44 -0.66 -15.88 -4.33
N MET A 45 0.47 -16.59 -4.31
CA MET A 45 1.17 -17.02 -3.10
C MET A 45 2.43 -16.20 -2.80
N SER A 46 2.78 -15.21 -3.62
CA SER A 46 4.03 -14.46 -3.52
C SER A 46 3.76 -12.98 -3.26
N ASN A 47 4.60 -12.34 -2.43
CA ASN A 47 4.63 -10.88 -2.30
C ASN A 47 4.75 -10.20 -3.66
N TRP A 48 5.51 -10.76 -4.60
CA TRP A 48 5.65 -10.23 -5.97
C TRP A 48 4.31 -10.08 -6.68
N GLY A 49 3.38 -10.99 -6.45
CA GLY A 49 2.05 -10.86 -7.03
C GLY A 49 1.26 -9.68 -6.47
N VAL A 50 1.45 -9.34 -5.20
CA VAL A 50 0.85 -8.14 -4.59
C VAL A 50 1.49 -6.88 -5.18
N ILE A 51 2.82 -6.84 -5.29
CA ILE A 51 3.58 -5.73 -5.89
C ILE A 51 3.14 -5.50 -7.35
N GLU A 52 3.02 -6.58 -8.14
CA GLU A 52 2.56 -6.49 -9.53
C GLU A 52 1.13 -5.95 -9.65
N ASN A 53 0.21 -6.44 -8.82
CA ASN A 53 -1.18 -5.96 -8.84
C ASN A 53 -1.32 -4.54 -8.26
N HIS A 54 -0.48 -4.15 -7.30
CA HIS A 54 -0.37 -2.76 -6.86
C HIS A 54 0.05 -1.85 -8.02
N GLY A 55 1.16 -2.15 -8.70
CA GLY A 55 1.60 -1.39 -9.87
C GLY A 55 0.56 -1.33 -11.00
N LEU A 56 -0.16 -2.44 -11.23
CA LEU A 56 -1.26 -2.49 -12.21
C LEU A 56 -2.43 -1.58 -11.81
N PHE A 57 -2.78 -1.57 -10.52
CA PHE A 57 -3.81 -0.67 -9.98
C PHE A 57 -3.42 0.80 -10.16
N GLU A 58 -2.17 1.15 -9.83
CA GLU A 58 -1.65 2.51 -10.00
C GLU A 58 -1.67 2.95 -11.47
N ILE A 59 -1.22 2.10 -12.39
CA ILE A 59 -1.31 2.38 -13.84
C ILE A 59 -2.77 2.68 -14.22
N GLY A 60 -3.70 1.86 -13.73
CA GLY A 60 -5.12 2.04 -13.98
C GLY A 60 -5.69 3.36 -13.48
N VAL A 61 -5.18 3.84 -12.33
CA VAL A 61 -5.65 5.09 -11.69
C VAL A 61 -4.94 6.32 -12.26
N CYS A 62 -3.62 6.25 -12.48
CA CYS A 62 -2.80 7.40 -12.85
C CYS A 62 -2.81 7.74 -14.34
N LEU A 63 -3.15 6.79 -15.22
CA LEU A 63 -3.28 7.06 -16.65
C LEU A 63 -4.65 7.68 -17.01
N PRO A 64 -4.74 8.36 -18.18
CA PRO A 64 -6.02 8.85 -18.68
C PRO A 64 -7.08 7.74 -18.71
N GLN A 65 -8.26 8.04 -18.15
CA GLN A 65 -9.31 7.04 -17.97
C GLN A 65 -9.85 6.51 -19.31
N SER A 66 -9.93 5.21 -19.41
CA SER A 66 -10.40 4.47 -20.59
C SER A 66 -10.99 3.12 -20.17
N GLU A 67 -11.64 2.39 -21.07
CA GLU A 67 -12.10 1.03 -20.78
C GLU A 67 -10.91 0.08 -20.44
N LYS A 68 -9.73 0.33 -21.02
CA LYS A 68 -8.52 -0.44 -20.75
C LYS A 68 -8.02 -0.20 -19.31
N THR A 69 -7.94 1.05 -18.87
CA THR A 69 -7.51 1.38 -17.50
C THR A 69 -8.49 0.87 -16.45
N LYS A 70 -9.78 0.88 -16.73
CA LYS A 70 -10.80 0.24 -15.88
C LYS A 70 -10.60 -1.27 -15.77
N GLN A 71 -10.22 -1.95 -16.86
CA GLN A 71 -9.91 -3.38 -16.85
C GLN A 71 -8.67 -3.67 -15.98
N PHE A 72 -7.64 -2.82 -16.01
CA PHE A 72 -6.47 -2.93 -15.15
C PHE A 72 -6.86 -2.85 -13.67
N ILE A 73 -7.64 -1.85 -13.30
CA ILE A 73 -8.16 -1.69 -11.93
C ILE A 73 -8.96 -2.92 -11.50
N ALA A 74 -9.90 -3.37 -12.33
CA ALA A 74 -10.76 -4.51 -12.00
C ALA A 74 -9.95 -5.82 -11.83
N PHE A 75 -8.97 -6.05 -12.70
CA PHE A 75 -8.07 -7.20 -12.60
C PHE A 75 -7.23 -7.14 -11.33
N ALA A 76 -6.61 -6.01 -11.04
CA ALA A 76 -5.79 -5.82 -9.85
C ALA A 76 -6.60 -6.04 -8.56
N VAL A 77 -7.76 -5.40 -8.43
CA VAL A 77 -8.62 -5.53 -7.23
C VAL A 77 -9.06 -6.97 -7.02
N LYS A 78 -9.47 -7.68 -8.09
CA LYS A 78 -9.85 -9.09 -8.02
C LYS A 78 -8.71 -9.97 -7.51
N ASN A 79 -7.50 -9.76 -8.01
CA ASN A 79 -6.34 -10.56 -7.61
C ASN A 79 -5.87 -10.21 -6.19
N LEU A 80 -5.84 -8.92 -5.84
CA LEU A 80 -5.51 -8.49 -4.47
C LEU A 80 -6.49 -9.09 -3.45
N GLU A 81 -7.79 -9.17 -3.76
CA GLU A 81 -8.75 -9.84 -2.88
C GLU A 81 -8.39 -11.31 -2.62
N VAL A 82 -7.98 -12.05 -3.65
CA VAL A 82 -7.53 -13.44 -3.49
C VAL A 82 -6.23 -13.49 -2.68
N GLN A 83 -5.27 -12.64 -3.01
CA GLN A 83 -3.96 -12.61 -2.38
C GLN A 83 -4.04 -12.30 -0.88
N VAL A 84 -4.82 -11.31 -0.46
CA VAL A 84 -4.97 -11.01 0.97
C VAL A 84 -5.63 -12.15 1.76
N ARG A 85 -6.51 -12.93 1.13
CA ARG A 85 -7.11 -14.13 1.74
C ARG A 85 -6.12 -15.28 1.88
N MET A 86 -5.17 -15.40 0.95
CA MET A 86 -4.21 -16.50 0.91
C MET A 86 -2.93 -16.19 1.68
N GLN A 87 -2.47 -14.94 1.65
CA GLN A 87 -1.15 -14.55 2.13
C GLN A 87 -1.16 -13.96 3.55
N ILE A 88 -2.31 -13.45 4.03
CA ILE A 88 -2.39 -12.83 5.35
C ILE A 88 -3.09 -13.78 6.30
N MET A 89 -2.35 -14.19 7.32
CA MET A 89 -2.79 -15.13 8.34
C MET A 89 -3.85 -14.50 9.26
N PRO A 90 -4.60 -15.28 10.05
CA PRO A 90 -5.65 -14.76 10.93
C PRO A 90 -5.19 -13.69 11.93
N ASP A 91 -3.93 -13.75 12.36
CA ASP A 91 -3.27 -12.80 13.26
C ASP A 91 -2.76 -11.52 12.55
N GLY A 92 -2.90 -11.44 11.24
CA GLY A 92 -2.43 -10.32 10.42
C GLY A 92 -1.03 -10.48 9.85
N VAL A 93 -0.32 -11.57 10.20
CA VAL A 93 1.05 -11.80 9.71
C VAL A 93 1.04 -12.30 8.27
N HIS A 94 1.97 -11.79 7.45
CA HIS A 94 2.17 -12.31 6.11
C HIS A 94 2.80 -13.70 6.16
N TRP A 95 2.34 -14.61 5.33
CA TRP A 95 2.70 -16.04 5.37
C TRP A 95 4.19 -16.34 5.11
N GLU A 96 4.91 -15.44 4.42
CA GLU A 96 6.35 -15.60 4.18
C GLU A 96 7.21 -15.41 5.45
N GLN A 97 6.60 -14.96 6.56
CA GLN A 97 7.21 -14.84 7.89
C GLN A 97 8.50 -14.01 7.95
N SER A 98 8.65 -13.08 7.02
CA SER A 98 9.68 -12.04 7.04
C SER A 98 9.01 -10.70 7.34
N PRO A 99 9.40 -10.01 8.43
CA PRO A 99 8.84 -8.68 8.73
C PRO A 99 9.08 -7.66 7.62
N MET A 100 10.20 -7.73 6.88
CA MET A 100 10.44 -6.86 5.74
C MET A 100 9.45 -7.13 4.60
N TYR A 101 9.23 -8.39 4.21
CA TYR A 101 8.26 -8.74 3.17
C TYR A 101 6.81 -8.48 3.60
N HIS A 102 6.50 -8.66 4.89
CA HIS A 102 5.24 -8.22 5.47
C HIS A 102 5.01 -6.72 5.24
N ASN A 103 6.01 -5.89 5.51
CA ASN A 103 5.94 -4.45 5.36
C ASN A 103 5.88 -4.01 3.89
N GLU A 104 6.50 -4.74 2.98
CA GLU A 104 6.38 -4.49 1.54
C GLU A 104 4.94 -4.71 1.05
N VAL A 105 4.33 -5.82 1.46
CA VAL A 105 2.91 -6.10 1.17
C VAL A 105 2.00 -5.07 1.83
N LEU A 106 2.26 -4.70 3.09
CA LEU A 106 1.50 -3.68 3.80
C LEU A 106 1.55 -2.32 3.08
N HIS A 107 2.74 -1.89 2.65
CA HIS A 107 2.92 -0.67 1.87
C HIS A 107 2.05 -0.67 0.60
N CYS A 108 2.14 -1.74 -0.21
CA CYS A 108 1.35 -1.87 -1.42
C CYS A 108 -0.16 -1.77 -1.15
N LEU A 109 -0.65 -2.44 -0.11
CA LEU A 109 -2.08 -2.43 0.23
C LEU A 109 -2.54 -1.07 0.78
N LEU A 110 -1.72 -0.39 1.58
CA LEU A 110 -2.02 0.96 2.08
C LEU A 110 -2.14 1.96 0.92
N ASP A 111 -1.23 1.89 -0.05
CA ASP A 111 -1.26 2.76 -1.22
C ASP A 111 -2.49 2.48 -2.10
N VAL A 112 -2.83 1.22 -2.36
CA VAL A 112 -4.07 0.83 -3.06
C VAL A 112 -5.30 1.40 -2.35
N ILE A 113 -5.37 1.31 -1.01
CA ILE A 113 -6.50 1.84 -0.23
C ILE A 113 -6.56 3.37 -0.34
N LEU A 114 -5.42 4.04 -0.24
CA LEU A 114 -5.33 5.49 -0.37
C LEU A 114 -5.79 5.97 -1.73
N LEU A 115 -5.27 5.37 -2.79
CA LEU A 115 -5.63 5.70 -4.17
C LEU A 115 -7.10 5.39 -4.47
N ALA A 116 -7.60 4.24 -4.01
CA ALA A 116 -9.00 3.87 -4.16
C ALA A 116 -9.93 4.89 -3.47
N LYS A 117 -9.59 5.30 -2.24
CA LYS A 117 -10.36 6.31 -1.50
C LYS A 117 -10.37 7.68 -2.20
N ARG A 118 -9.25 8.08 -2.81
CA ARG A 118 -9.13 9.36 -3.53
C ARG A 118 -9.88 9.38 -4.88
N ASN A 119 -10.14 8.21 -5.44
CA ASN A 119 -10.76 8.05 -6.76
C ASN A 119 -12.15 7.40 -6.70
N ASP A 120 -12.76 7.32 -5.52
CA ASP A 120 -14.10 6.73 -5.29
C ASP A 120 -14.22 5.29 -5.83
N ILE A 121 -13.13 4.52 -5.76
CA ILE A 121 -13.08 3.12 -6.15
C ILE A 121 -13.43 2.24 -4.95
N ALA A 122 -14.49 1.44 -5.07
CA ALA A 122 -14.86 0.50 -4.03
C ALA A 122 -13.91 -0.69 -3.97
N LEU A 123 -13.35 -0.98 -2.79
CA LEU A 123 -12.55 -2.17 -2.54
C LEU A 123 -13.35 -3.20 -1.74
N PRO A 124 -13.09 -4.51 -1.94
CA PRO A 124 -13.61 -5.55 -1.07
C PRO A 124 -13.20 -5.34 0.40
N ASP A 125 -14.15 -5.45 1.33
CA ASP A 125 -13.91 -5.26 2.77
C ASP A 125 -12.76 -6.09 3.34
N VAL A 126 -12.48 -7.26 2.76
CA VAL A 126 -11.40 -8.12 3.20
C VAL A 126 -10.03 -7.46 2.99
N ILE A 127 -9.85 -6.66 1.93
CA ILE A 127 -8.60 -5.93 1.71
C ILE A 127 -8.41 -4.95 2.87
N LEU A 128 -9.43 -4.16 3.19
CA LEU A 128 -9.36 -3.18 4.29
C LEU A 128 -9.05 -3.85 5.63
N ARG A 129 -9.82 -4.89 5.98
CA ARG A 129 -9.65 -5.59 7.27
C ARG A 129 -8.30 -6.28 7.42
N GLN A 130 -7.82 -6.94 6.36
CA GLN A 130 -6.53 -7.63 6.44
C GLN A 130 -5.37 -6.65 6.49
N THR A 131 -5.43 -5.54 5.76
CA THR A 131 -4.43 -4.49 5.81
C THR A 131 -4.34 -3.84 7.20
N GLU A 132 -5.50 -3.56 7.84
CA GLU A 132 -5.52 -3.05 9.21
C GLU A 132 -4.89 -4.04 10.20
N LYS A 133 -5.17 -5.34 10.06
CA LYS A 133 -4.55 -6.39 10.89
C LYS A 133 -3.04 -6.46 10.68
N MET A 134 -2.56 -6.31 9.45
CA MET A 134 -1.12 -6.28 9.18
C MET A 134 -0.45 -5.13 9.92
N ALA A 135 -1.00 -3.93 9.85
CA ALA A 135 -0.47 -2.78 10.58
C ALA A 135 -0.53 -2.97 12.11
N MET A 136 -1.54 -3.67 12.62
CA MET A 136 -1.62 -4.03 14.04
C MET A 136 -0.56 -5.06 14.45
N ALA A 137 -0.20 -6.00 13.56
CA ALA A 137 0.90 -6.92 13.80
C ALA A 137 2.24 -6.18 13.92
N ASP A 138 2.48 -5.16 13.07
CA ASP A 138 3.68 -4.32 13.19
C ASP A 138 3.77 -3.64 14.55
N VAL A 139 2.66 -3.07 15.06
CA VAL A 139 2.64 -2.47 16.41
C VAL A 139 3.01 -3.49 17.49
N ALA A 140 2.63 -4.76 17.31
CA ALA A 140 2.97 -5.83 18.25
C ALA A 140 4.46 -6.25 18.18
N TRP A 141 5.13 -6.03 17.04
CA TRP A 141 6.52 -6.42 16.81
C TRP A 141 7.54 -5.31 17.02
N LEU A 142 7.10 -4.07 17.21
CA LEU A 142 8.01 -2.97 17.42
C LEU A 142 8.91 -3.23 18.64
N LYS A 143 10.21 -3.19 18.40
CA LYS A 143 11.21 -3.12 19.46
C LYS A 143 11.13 -1.76 20.18
N PRO A 144 11.74 -1.62 21.38
CA PRO A 144 11.77 -0.34 22.10
C PRO A 144 12.41 0.82 21.33
N ASP A 145 13.27 0.52 20.35
CA ASP A 145 13.89 1.47 19.42
C ASP A 145 13.04 1.79 18.18
N HIS A 146 11.81 1.25 18.12
CA HIS A 146 10.85 1.38 17.04
C HIS A 146 11.20 0.65 15.74
N HIS A 147 12.24 -0.14 15.72
CA HIS A 147 12.57 -0.99 14.58
C HIS A 147 11.84 -2.33 14.67
N ILE A 148 11.61 -2.96 13.53
CA ILE A 148 11.06 -4.32 13.49
C ILE A 148 12.08 -5.38 13.88
N VAL A 149 11.62 -6.56 14.23
CA VAL A 149 12.49 -7.70 14.51
C VAL A 149 13.12 -8.22 13.23
N MET A 150 14.43 -8.50 13.26
CA MET A 150 15.15 -9.14 12.16
C MET A 150 14.95 -10.66 12.22
N MET A 151 13.86 -11.13 11.61
CA MET A 151 13.54 -12.56 11.54
C MET A 151 13.45 -12.98 10.08
N GLY A 152 14.04 -14.12 9.73
CA GLY A 152 14.11 -14.57 8.35
C GLY A 152 14.94 -13.61 7.47
N ASP A 153 14.46 -13.32 6.28
CA ASP A 153 15.06 -12.38 5.35
C ASP A 153 14.53 -10.96 5.60
N SER A 154 14.96 -10.35 6.69
CA SER A 154 14.49 -9.04 7.16
C SER A 154 15.63 -8.17 7.63
N ASP A 155 15.63 -6.91 7.18
CA ASP A 155 16.53 -5.86 7.63
C ASP A 155 16.02 -5.19 8.92
N ASP A 156 16.92 -4.42 9.57
CA ASP A 156 16.62 -3.62 10.75
C ASP A 156 16.10 -2.24 10.35
N VAL A 157 14.79 -2.11 10.19
CA VAL A 157 14.14 -0.89 9.69
C VAL A 157 13.09 -0.34 10.65
N ASP A 158 12.96 0.99 10.68
CA ASP A 158 11.85 1.70 11.32
C ASP A 158 10.65 1.71 10.38
N VAL A 159 9.52 1.15 10.82
CA VAL A 159 8.30 1.04 10.01
C VAL A 159 7.17 1.95 10.50
N ARG A 160 7.50 2.94 11.34
CA ARG A 160 6.50 3.89 11.86
C ARG A 160 5.84 4.74 10.77
N ASP A 161 6.47 4.93 9.63
CA ASP A 161 5.88 5.55 8.44
C ASP A 161 4.61 4.79 8.02
N ARG A 162 4.72 3.48 7.80
CA ARG A 162 3.59 2.60 7.41
C ARG A 162 2.51 2.53 8.47
N ILE A 163 2.90 2.41 9.74
CA ILE A 163 1.98 2.44 10.88
C ILE A 163 1.24 3.77 10.93
N SER A 164 1.92 4.89 10.67
CA SER A 164 1.32 6.23 10.66
C SER A 164 0.31 6.42 9.53
N VAL A 165 0.66 5.96 8.32
CA VAL A 165 -0.27 5.95 7.18
C VAL A 165 -1.50 5.09 7.48
N ALA A 166 -1.31 3.88 8.01
CA ALA A 166 -2.41 3.01 8.41
C ALA A 166 -3.29 3.65 9.51
N ALA A 167 -2.67 4.28 10.52
CA ALA A 167 -3.39 4.98 11.58
C ALA A 167 -4.33 6.04 11.02
N TYR A 168 -3.86 6.82 10.05
CA TYR A 168 -4.65 7.86 9.41
C TYR A 168 -5.77 7.28 8.53
N LEU A 169 -5.48 6.27 7.72
CA LEU A 169 -6.45 5.67 6.80
C LEU A 169 -7.61 4.96 7.53
N PHE A 170 -7.29 4.27 8.63
CA PHE A 170 -8.27 3.50 9.43
C PHE A 170 -8.82 4.27 10.64
N LEU A 171 -8.34 5.48 10.90
CA LEU A 171 -8.68 6.29 12.08
C LEU A 171 -8.48 5.50 13.39
N ASN A 172 -7.45 4.65 13.42
CA ASN A 172 -7.23 3.70 14.52
C ASN A 172 -6.29 4.31 15.59
N PRO A 173 -6.78 4.53 16.84
CA PRO A 173 -5.99 5.15 17.90
C PRO A 173 -4.85 4.25 18.43
N VAL A 174 -4.91 2.93 18.21
CA VAL A 174 -3.83 2.00 18.59
C VAL A 174 -2.69 2.10 17.59
N LEU A 175 -2.99 2.11 16.30
CA LEU A 175 -2.00 2.38 15.26
C LEU A 175 -1.37 3.77 15.46
N ARG A 176 -2.20 4.77 15.83
CA ARG A 176 -1.72 6.11 16.15
C ARG A 176 -0.74 6.14 17.34
N PHE A 177 -0.86 5.23 18.27
CA PHE A 177 0.09 5.07 19.38
C PHE A 177 1.44 4.52 18.89
N GLY A 178 1.44 3.55 17.98
CA GLY A 178 2.65 2.92 17.42
C GLY A 178 3.37 3.78 16.37
N GLY A 179 2.68 4.72 15.72
CA GLY A 179 3.23 5.58 14.69
C GLY A 179 4.04 6.77 15.21
N PHE A 180 4.52 7.61 14.32
CA PHE A 180 5.22 8.85 14.65
C PHE A 180 4.35 9.83 15.44
N ASP A 181 4.97 10.76 16.16
CA ASP A 181 4.26 11.87 16.82
C ASP A 181 3.66 12.85 15.82
N ARG A 182 4.33 13.05 14.72
CA ARG A 182 3.88 13.79 13.53
C ARG A 182 4.25 12.97 12.31
N LEU A 183 3.47 13.09 11.25
CA LEU A 183 3.83 12.46 9.99
C LEU A 183 5.24 12.92 9.55
N ASP A 184 6.03 11.97 9.12
CA ASP A 184 7.32 12.21 8.50
C ASP A 184 7.15 12.70 7.05
N TYR A 185 8.26 12.95 6.37
CA TYR A 185 8.25 13.47 5.01
C TYR A 185 7.55 12.52 4.04
N GLU A 186 7.83 11.21 4.12
CA GLU A 186 7.27 10.22 3.20
C GLU A 186 5.77 10.07 3.40
N SER A 187 5.32 9.96 4.64
CA SER A 187 3.89 9.89 4.95
C SER A 187 3.13 11.17 4.52
N ILE A 188 3.76 12.36 4.64
CA ILE A 188 3.15 13.61 4.15
C ILE A 188 3.10 13.63 2.63
N TRP A 189 4.14 13.10 1.96
CA TRP A 189 4.14 12.97 0.51
C TRP A 189 2.96 12.15 0.00
N ASP A 190 2.69 11.02 0.64
CA ASP A 190 1.58 10.15 0.27
C ASP A 190 0.22 10.74 0.66
N LEU A 191 0.07 11.18 1.91
CA LEU A 191 -1.22 11.59 2.47
C LEU A 191 -1.58 13.06 2.19
N GLY A 192 -0.58 13.92 1.96
CA GLY A 192 -0.73 15.35 1.76
C GLY A 192 -0.63 16.17 3.06
N MET A 193 -0.38 17.46 2.92
CA MET A 193 -0.13 18.39 4.04
C MET A 193 -1.29 18.46 5.05
N LYS A 194 -2.53 18.46 4.55
CA LYS A 194 -3.73 18.51 5.42
C LYS A 194 -3.80 17.30 6.36
N ALA A 195 -3.42 16.12 5.89
CA ALA A 195 -3.37 14.91 6.70
C ALA A 195 -2.38 15.04 7.88
N GLY A 196 -1.31 15.81 7.71
CA GLY A 196 -0.35 16.07 8.79
C GLY A 196 -0.98 16.77 9.99
N GLU A 197 -1.85 17.76 9.75
CA GLU A 197 -2.58 18.48 10.81
C GLU A 197 -3.63 17.56 11.46
N GLU A 198 -4.41 16.86 10.66
CA GLU A 198 -5.46 15.94 11.12
C GLU A 198 -4.85 14.79 11.95
N TYR A 199 -3.77 14.19 11.46
CA TYR A 199 -3.04 13.13 12.16
C TYR A 199 -2.51 13.57 13.52
N ALA A 200 -1.94 14.77 13.62
CA ALA A 200 -1.44 15.32 14.89
C ALA A 200 -2.53 15.43 15.96
N GLY A 201 -3.79 15.70 15.55
CA GLY A 201 -4.96 15.78 16.41
C GLY A 201 -5.61 14.44 16.76
N MET A 202 -5.19 13.32 16.18
CA MET A 202 -5.80 12.02 16.41
C MET A 202 -5.55 11.51 17.84
N ALA A 203 -6.56 10.87 18.41
CA ALA A 203 -6.45 10.19 19.70
C ALA A 203 -5.41 9.05 19.65
N ARG A 204 -4.72 8.83 20.78
CA ARG A 204 -3.78 7.71 20.98
C ARG A 204 -4.30 6.76 22.03
N ARG A 205 -4.20 5.48 21.79
CA ARG A 205 -4.55 4.45 22.76
C ARG A 205 -3.45 3.40 22.81
N LYS A 206 -2.91 3.17 24.02
CA LYS A 206 -1.92 2.10 24.24
C LYS A 206 -2.55 0.76 23.84
N PRO A 207 -1.84 -0.09 23.09
CA PRO A 207 -2.31 -1.42 22.77
C PRO A 207 -2.49 -2.28 24.02
N ASP A 208 -3.55 -3.07 24.01
CA ASP A 208 -3.73 -4.17 24.95
C ASP A 208 -3.56 -5.48 24.19
N PHE A 209 -2.40 -6.09 24.33
CA PHE A 209 -2.05 -7.35 23.66
C PHE A 209 -2.55 -8.58 24.41
N THR A 210 -3.17 -8.44 25.58
CA THR A 210 -3.67 -9.60 26.36
C THR A 210 -4.81 -10.32 25.66
N SER A 211 -5.46 -9.67 24.70
CA SER A 211 -6.55 -10.23 23.87
C SER A 211 -6.11 -10.75 22.51
N LEU A 212 -4.83 -10.67 22.18
CA LEU A 212 -4.28 -11.16 20.89
C LEU A 212 -3.80 -12.61 20.95
N PHE A 213 -3.80 -13.22 22.12
CA PHE A 213 -3.37 -14.59 22.37
C PHE A 213 -4.45 -15.42 23.03
#